data_1894ea7a512b84df4c904d2641a35abd
#
_entry.id   1894ea7a512b84df4c904d2641a35abd
#
_cell.length_a   1.000
_cell.length_b   1.000
_cell.length_c   1.000
_cell.angle_alpha   90.00
_cell.angle_beta   90.00
_cell.angle_gamma   90.00
#
_symmetry.space_group_name_H-M   'P 1'
#
loop_
_entity.id
_entity.type
_entity.pdbx_description
1 polymer ?
#
loop_
_entity_poly.entity_id
_entity_poly.type
_entity_poly.pdbx_seq_one_letter_code
_entity_poly.pdbx_strand_id
1 'polypeptide(L)'
;MNLSVIIPVYNEVESIKVILGRVQDTKLAKEIIVVDDASTDGTREVLRKLDGKRGIHVLLHPRNKGKGAAVRTGLAAAKGDILLIQDADLEYDPRDIPELLKPIQEGLADVVYGSRFLGRAHRVTMFWHMVANRMLTFMTNILYNTILTDMETGYKVFRRDVIGNMVIRANSFDFEPEFTAKILKRNYRIFEVAITFNPRDYTQGKKIKLYDAFEAVWALIKYRFVE
;
A
#
# COMPACT_ATOMS: atom_id res chain seq x y z
N MET A 1 -2.75 2.75 -20.79
CA MET A 1 -2.35 3.23 -19.45
C MET A 1 -1.20 2.36 -18.95
N ASN A 2 -0.11 2.98 -18.50
CA ASN A 2 1.06 2.27 -17.97
C ASN A 2 0.94 2.16 -16.45
N LEU A 3 1.14 0.96 -15.91
CA LEU A 3 1.12 0.68 -14.47
C LEU A 3 2.54 0.71 -13.90
N SER A 4 2.77 1.52 -12.86
CA SER A 4 3.93 1.42 -11.98
C SER A 4 3.52 0.72 -10.68
N VAL A 5 4.24 -0.35 -10.34
CA VAL A 5 4.07 -1.05 -9.06
C VAL A 5 5.17 -0.61 -8.10
N ILE A 6 4.79 -0.08 -6.96
CA ILE A 6 5.71 0.42 -5.91
C ILE A 6 5.73 -0.60 -4.78
N ILE A 7 6.90 -1.11 -4.47
CA ILE A 7 7.10 -2.15 -3.44
C ILE A 7 8.03 -1.59 -2.36
N PRO A 8 7.49 -1.06 -1.24
CA PRO A 8 8.30 -0.76 -0.07
C PRO A 8 8.74 -2.07 0.58
N VAL A 9 10.01 -2.18 0.94
CA VAL A 9 10.55 -3.40 1.54
C VAL A 9 11.51 -3.11 2.70
N TYR A 10 11.36 -3.89 3.77
CA TYR A 10 12.27 -3.89 4.91
C TYR A 10 12.33 -5.27 5.54
N ASN A 11 13.49 -5.94 5.46
CA ASN A 11 13.72 -7.28 5.99
C ASN A 11 12.67 -8.32 5.50
N GLU A 12 12.72 -8.61 4.20
CA GLU A 12 11.81 -9.52 3.50
C GLU A 12 12.58 -10.44 2.52
N VAL A 13 13.74 -10.96 2.95
CA VAL A 13 14.62 -11.77 2.09
C VAL A 13 13.93 -13.02 1.53
N GLU A 14 13.03 -13.62 2.28
CA GLU A 14 12.32 -14.85 1.89
C GLU A 14 11.18 -14.57 0.90
N SER A 15 10.48 -13.43 1.06
CA SER A 15 9.28 -13.11 0.29
C SER A 15 9.56 -12.28 -0.97
N ILE A 16 10.62 -11.45 -0.97
CA ILE A 16 10.85 -10.43 -2.02
C ILE A 16 10.96 -11.03 -3.43
N LYS A 17 11.65 -12.14 -3.61
CA LYS A 17 11.76 -12.78 -4.94
C LYS A 17 10.42 -13.33 -5.41
N VAL A 18 9.64 -13.87 -4.49
CA VAL A 18 8.33 -14.48 -4.77
C VAL A 18 7.35 -13.39 -5.20
N ILE A 19 7.25 -12.28 -4.45
CA ILE A 19 6.33 -11.21 -4.80
C ILE A 19 6.70 -10.55 -6.12
N LEU A 20 7.99 -10.31 -6.39
CA LEU A 20 8.47 -9.78 -7.67
C LEU A 20 8.08 -10.70 -8.84
N GLY A 21 8.28 -12.00 -8.69
CA GLY A 21 7.85 -12.98 -9.69
C GLY A 21 6.34 -12.92 -9.93
N ARG A 22 5.53 -12.95 -8.87
CA ARG A 22 4.07 -12.87 -8.99
C ARG A 22 3.57 -11.58 -9.65
N VAL A 23 4.19 -10.43 -9.34
CA VAL A 23 3.86 -9.16 -10.02
C VAL A 23 4.22 -9.23 -11.50
N GLN A 24 5.40 -9.76 -11.85
CA GLN A 24 5.81 -9.91 -13.25
C GLN A 24 4.93 -10.89 -14.04
N ASP A 25 4.46 -11.96 -13.40
CA ASP A 25 3.57 -12.97 -14.00
C ASP A 25 2.23 -12.39 -14.42
N THR A 26 1.77 -11.30 -13.80
CA THR A 26 0.55 -10.58 -14.22
C THR A 26 0.71 -9.92 -15.60
N LYS A 27 1.94 -9.61 -16.02
CA LYS A 27 2.28 -8.90 -17.26
C LYS A 27 1.65 -7.50 -17.39
N LEU A 28 1.14 -6.95 -16.30
CA LEU A 28 0.46 -5.65 -16.26
C LEU A 28 1.40 -4.51 -15.89
N ALA A 29 2.40 -4.77 -15.04
CA ALA A 29 3.35 -3.77 -14.62
C ALA A 29 4.32 -3.40 -15.76
N LYS A 30 4.36 -2.11 -16.11
CA LYS A 30 5.35 -1.55 -17.05
C LYS A 30 6.69 -1.32 -16.37
N GLU A 31 6.67 -1.00 -15.09
CA GLU A 31 7.83 -0.85 -14.23
C GLU A 31 7.48 -1.29 -12.80
N ILE A 32 8.47 -1.81 -12.09
CA ILE A 32 8.38 -2.23 -10.69
C ILE A 32 9.46 -1.45 -9.93
N ILE A 33 9.04 -0.57 -9.02
CA ILE A 33 9.95 0.24 -8.23
C ILE A 33 10.00 -0.35 -6.83
N VAL A 34 11.15 -0.90 -6.48
CA VAL A 34 11.39 -1.50 -5.17
C VAL A 34 12.20 -0.51 -4.32
N VAL A 35 11.68 -0.13 -3.17
CA VAL A 35 12.37 0.77 -2.25
C VAL A 35 12.79 0.00 -1.01
N ASP A 36 14.08 -0.29 -0.91
CA ASP A 36 14.66 -0.96 0.27
C ASP A 36 14.91 0.06 1.39
N ASP A 37 14.20 -0.09 2.49
CA ASP A 37 14.28 0.81 3.63
C ASP A 37 15.36 0.38 4.64
N ALA A 38 16.59 0.17 4.12
CA ALA A 38 17.77 -0.23 4.89
C ALA A 38 17.68 -1.62 5.52
N SER A 39 17.27 -2.62 4.74
CA SER A 39 17.25 -4.02 5.17
C SER A 39 18.63 -4.54 5.59
N THR A 40 18.63 -5.46 6.59
CA THR A 40 19.83 -6.04 7.21
C THR A 40 19.85 -7.57 7.18
N ASP A 41 18.83 -8.20 6.59
CA ASP A 41 18.62 -9.67 6.58
C ASP A 41 19.10 -10.35 5.27
N GLY A 42 19.74 -9.60 4.35
CA GLY A 42 20.12 -10.10 3.02
C GLY A 42 19.17 -9.67 1.89
N THR A 43 18.04 -9.01 2.20
CA THR A 43 17.11 -8.48 1.18
C THR A 43 17.82 -7.54 0.20
N ARG A 44 18.67 -6.65 0.71
CA ARG A 44 19.40 -5.65 -0.07
C ARG A 44 20.33 -6.29 -1.12
N GLU A 45 21.03 -7.35 -0.75
CA GLU A 45 21.93 -8.10 -1.63
C GLU A 45 21.15 -8.79 -2.76
N VAL A 46 19.97 -9.31 -2.44
CA VAL A 46 19.06 -9.89 -3.42
C VAL A 46 18.59 -8.83 -4.41
N LEU A 47 18.17 -7.67 -3.91
CA LEU A 47 17.64 -6.57 -4.74
C LEU A 47 18.70 -5.99 -5.66
N ARG A 48 19.94 -5.78 -5.21
CA ARG A 48 21.05 -5.31 -6.06
C ARG A 48 21.29 -6.21 -7.28
N LYS A 49 21.07 -7.52 -7.15
CA LYS A 49 21.21 -8.48 -8.26
C LYS A 49 20.05 -8.42 -9.26
N LEU A 50 18.90 -7.85 -8.87
CA LEU A 50 17.70 -7.76 -9.69
C LEU A 50 17.52 -6.38 -10.32
N ASP A 51 18.23 -5.36 -9.84
CA ASP A 51 18.15 -4.00 -10.37
C ASP A 51 18.47 -3.94 -11.87
N GLY A 52 17.68 -3.17 -12.59
CA GLY A 52 17.75 -3.04 -14.04
C GLY A 52 17.22 -4.24 -14.85
N LYS A 53 16.79 -5.34 -14.20
CA LYS A 53 16.30 -6.53 -14.87
C LYS A 53 14.78 -6.54 -14.96
N ARG A 54 14.23 -6.90 -16.13
CA ARG A 54 12.78 -7.12 -16.33
C ARG A 54 11.90 -5.97 -15.81
N GLY A 55 12.33 -4.71 -15.95
CA GLY A 55 11.58 -3.54 -15.52
C GLY A 55 11.62 -3.27 -14.02
N ILE A 56 12.51 -3.93 -13.26
CA ILE A 56 12.72 -3.68 -11.84
C ILE A 56 13.73 -2.53 -11.68
N HIS A 57 13.36 -1.53 -10.87
CA HIS A 57 14.22 -0.42 -10.46
C HIS A 57 14.33 -0.42 -8.94
N VAL A 58 15.55 -0.50 -8.42
CA VAL A 58 15.80 -0.58 -6.98
C VAL A 58 16.33 0.75 -6.45
N LEU A 59 15.67 1.25 -5.41
CA LEU A 59 16.09 2.42 -4.66
C LEU A 59 16.45 2.00 -3.25
N LEU A 60 17.61 2.48 -2.74
CA LEU A 60 18.14 2.06 -1.46
C LEU A 60 18.18 3.24 -0.48
N HIS A 61 17.47 3.15 0.63
CA HIS A 61 17.65 4.11 1.71
C HIS A 61 18.93 3.84 2.50
N PRO A 62 19.65 4.89 2.93
CA PRO A 62 20.87 4.73 3.74
C PRO A 62 20.58 4.30 5.18
N ARG A 63 19.37 4.56 5.68
CA ARG A 63 18.85 4.15 6.99
C ARG A 63 17.37 3.88 6.91
N ASN A 64 16.82 3.13 7.86
CA ASN A 64 15.38 2.92 7.97
C ASN A 64 14.67 4.27 8.21
N LYS A 65 13.69 4.58 7.38
CA LYS A 65 12.89 5.80 7.42
C LYS A 65 11.40 5.51 7.59
N GLY A 66 11.02 4.23 7.55
CA GLY A 66 9.64 3.75 7.66
C GLY A 66 8.92 3.55 6.32
N LYS A 67 7.83 2.78 6.36
CA LYS A 67 7.03 2.38 5.17
C LYS A 67 6.57 3.60 4.37
N GLY A 68 6.00 4.61 5.02
CA GLY A 68 5.50 5.82 4.35
C GLY A 68 6.61 6.56 3.59
N ALA A 69 7.82 6.65 4.17
CA ALA A 69 8.97 7.26 3.50
C ALA A 69 9.41 6.44 2.27
N ALA A 70 9.39 5.11 2.36
CA ALA A 70 9.71 4.23 1.23
C ALA A 70 8.66 4.37 0.12
N VAL A 71 7.38 4.41 0.47
CA VAL A 71 6.30 4.66 -0.50
C VAL A 71 6.50 6.01 -1.20
N ARG A 72 6.75 7.11 -0.46
CA ARG A 72 7.01 8.43 -1.08
C ARG A 72 8.18 8.40 -2.05
N THR A 73 9.27 7.72 -1.68
CA THR A 73 10.44 7.57 -2.57
C THR A 73 10.05 6.84 -3.85
N GLY A 74 9.27 5.77 -3.76
CA GLY A 74 8.76 5.04 -4.91
C GLY A 74 7.81 5.86 -5.77
N LEU A 75 6.87 6.60 -5.15
CA LEU A 75 5.94 7.48 -5.85
C LEU A 75 6.66 8.57 -6.66
N ALA A 76 7.72 9.16 -6.10
CA ALA A 76 8.51 10.19 -6.78
C ALA A 76 9.29 9.63 -7.99
N ALA A 77 9.66 8.37 -7.98
CA ALA A 77 10.39 7.71 -9.06
C ALA A 77 9.47 7.13 -10.15
N ALA A 78 8.21 6.85 -9.82
CA ALA A 78 7.24 6.22 -10.69
C ALA A 78 6.90 7.07 -11.92
N LYS A 79 6.77 6.42 -13.11
CA LYS A 79 6.50 7.09 -14.40
C LYS A 79 5.16 6.67 -15.03
N GLY A 80 4.51 5.62 -14.52
CA GLY A 80 3.23 5.12 -15.04
C GLY A 80 2.06 6.08 -14.85
N ASP A 81 1.01 5.93 -15.61
CA ASP A 81 -0.23 6.70 -15.51
C ASP A 81 -1.06 6.28 -14.29
N ILE A 82 -0.91 5.01 -13.90
CA ILE A 82 -1.54 4.39 -12.74
C ILE A 82 -0.45 3.89 -11.82
N LEU A 83 -0.63 4.11 -10.51
CA LEU A 83 0.29 3.74 -9.45
C LEU A 83 -0.39 2.71 -8.54
N LEU A 84 0.33 1.65 -8.20
CA LEU A 84 -0.12 0.60 -7.29
C LEU A 84 0.92 0.42 -6.19
N ILE A 85 0.46 0.37 -4.94
CA ILE A 85 1.29 0.02 -3.78
C ILE A 85 1.09 -1.46 -3.50
N GLN A 86 2.17 -2.25 -3.51
CA GLN A 86 2.21 -3.67 -3.23
C GLN A 86 3.15 -3.93 -2.06
N ASP A 87 2.63 -4.48 -0.97
CA ASP A 87 3.49 -4.90 0.14
C ASP A 87 4.34 -6.12 -0.24
N ALA A 88 5.56 -6.21 0.31
CA ALA A 88 6.53 -7.25 -0.02
C ALA A 88 6.29 -8.59 0.70
N ASP A 89 5.32 -8.64 1.60
CA ASP A 89 5.15 -9.68 2.63
C ASP A 89 4.26 -10.86 2.23
N LEU A 90 3.77 -10.90 1.00
CA LEU A 90 2.87 -11.93 0.45
C LEU A 90 1.46 -11.95 1.09
N GLU A 91 1.10 -10.98 1.92
CA GLU A 91 -0.26 -10.92 2.47
C GLU A 91 -1.30 -10.59 1.40
N TYR A 92 -0.93 -9.76 0.39
CA TYR A 92 -1.74 -9.43 -0.78
C TYR A 92 -1.31 -10.21 -2.02
N ASP A 93 -2.27 -10.65 -2.82
CA ASP A 93 -2.01 -11.44 -4.01
C ASP A 93 -2.01 -10.57 -5.28
N PRO A 94 -0.91 -10.51 -6.05
CA PRO A 94 -0.88 -9.78 -7.33
C PRO A 94 -1.89 -10.25 -8.37
N ARG A 95 -2.48 -11.42 -8.23
CA ARG A 95 -3.59 -11.90 -9.09
C ARG A 95 -4.86 -11.04 -8.96
N ASP A 96 -4.97 -10.23 -7.92
CA ASP A 96 -6.09 -9.29 -7.74
C ASP A 96 -5.87 -7.96 -8.49
N ILE A 97 -4.66 -7.69 -9.04
CA ILE A 97 -4.34 -6.44 -9.75
C ILE A 97 -5.31 -6.15 -10.91
N PRO A 98 -5.72 -7.11 -11.76
CA PRO A 98 -6.68 -6.82 -12.83
C PRO A 98 -7.99 -6.23 -12.32
N GLU A 99 -8.54 -6.79 -11.24
CA GLU A 99 -9.80 -6.31 -10.65
C GLU A 99 -9.65 -4.92 -10.02
N LEU A 100 -8.50 -4.65 -9.40
CA LEU A 100 -8.20 -3.34 -8.83
C LEU A 100 -8.04 -2.25 -9.90
N LEU A 101 -7.54 -2.59 -11.09
CA LEU A 101 -7.37 -1.65 -12.20
C LEU A 101 -8.68 -1.33 -12.91
N LYS A 102 -9.63 -2.24 -12.94
CA LYS A 102 -10.84 -2.16 -13.72
C LYS A 102 -11.65 -0.88 -13.48
N PRO A 103 -11.97 -0.45 -12.24
CA PRO A 103 -12.75 0.78 -12.03
C PRO A 103 -12.04 2.05 -12.55
N ILE A 104 -10.70 2.09 -12.51
CA ILE A 104 -9.93 3.20 -13.08
C ILE A 104 -9.95 3.17 -14.60
N GLN A 105 -9.77 1.99 -15.20
CA GLN A 105 -9.79 1.81 -16.65
C GLN A 105 -11.15 2.15 -17.28
N GLU A 106 -12.23 1.87 -16.55
CA GLU A 106 -13.61 2.21 -16.93
C GLU A 106 -13.97 3.69 -16.64
N GLY A 107 -13.06 4.46 -16.04
CA GLY A 107 -13.28 5.87 -15.70
C GLY A 107 -14.25 6.09 -14.53
N LEU A 108 -14.58 5.06 -13.76
CA LEU A 108 -15.47 5.11 -12.61
C LEU A 108 -14.79 5.63 -11.35
N ALA A 109 -13.49 5.34 -11.19
CA ALA A 109 -12.71 5.66 -10.00
C ALA A 109 -11.44 6.45 -10.34
N ASP A 110 -11.02 7.28 -9.40
CA ASP A 110 -9.71 7.92 -9.40
C ASP A 110 -8.73 7.14 -8.49
N VAL A 111 -9.30 6.47 -7.47
CA VAL A 111 -8.60 5.66 -6.46
C VAL A 111 -9.37 4.37 -6.21
N VAL A 112 -8.66 3.26 -6.08
CA VAL A 112 -9.26 1.95 -5.73
C VAL A 112 -8.52 1.37 -4.54
N TYR A 113 -9.27 0.93 -3.54
CA TYR A 113 -8.79 0.22 -2.36
C TYR A 113 -9.12 -1.27 -2.46
N GLY A 114 -8.13 -2.11 -2.25
CA GLY A 114 -8.35 -3.54 -2.08
C GLY A 114 -8.83 -3.85 -0.67
N SER A 115 -10.14 -4.06 -0.48
CA SER A 115 -10.70 -4.33 0.84
C SER A 115 -10.61 -5.81 1.21
N ARG A 116 -10.13 -6.07 2.41
CA ARG A 116 -10.05 -7.40 3.04
C ARG A 116 -11.40 -7.87 3.59
N PHE A 117 -12.39 -6.96 3.66
CA PHE A 117 -13.69 -7.19 4.33
C PHE A 117 -14.89 -7.28 3.38
N LEU A 118 -14.68 -7.14 2.07
CA LEU A 118 -15.75 -7.21 1.05
C LEU A 118 -16.09 -8.63 0.56
N GLY A 119 -15.75 -9.68 1.32
CA GLY A 119 -16.33 -10.99 1.11
C GLY A 119 -15.58 -11.96 0.21
N ARG A 120 -14.27 -11.79 -0.06
CA ARG A 120 -13.45 -12.88 -0.62
C ARG A 120 -12.98 -13.85 0.47
N ALA A 121 -12.55 -15.04 0.04
CA ALA A 121 -11.91 -16.00 0.94
C ALA A 121 -10.68 -15.38 1.59
N HIS A 122 -10.57 -15.47 2.91
CA HIS A 122 -9.44 -14.97 3.68
C HIS A 122 -9.08 -15.97 4.78
N ARG A 123 -7.82 -15.99 5.17
CA ARG A 123 -7.38 -16.76 6.33
C ARG A 123 -7.94 -16.14 7.61
N VAL A 124 -8.56 -16.96 8.45
CA VAL A 124 -9.01 -16.52 9.79
C VAL A 124 -7.82 -16.14 10.65
N THR A 125 -7.87 -14.95 11.26
CA THR A 125 -6.74 -14.37 12.00
C THR A 125 -7.14 -13.64 13.26
N MET A 126 -6.22 -12.83 13.77
CA MET A 126 -6.26 -12.18 15.07
C MET A 126 -7.44 -11.22 15.20
N PHE A 127 -8.37 -11.56 16.06
CA PHE A 127 -9.60 -10.80 16.32
C PHE A 127 -9.33 -9.32 16.64
N TRP A 128 -8.37 -9.04 17.54
CA TRP A 128 -8.11 -7.67 17.98
C TRP A 128 -7.54 -6.75 16.88
N HIS A 129 -6.79 -7.31 15.92
CA HIS A 129 -6.34 -6.54 14.74
C HIS A 129 -7.50 -6.17 13.84
N MET A 130 -8.46 -7.07 13.66
CA MET A 130 -9.68 -6.78 12.92
C MET A 130 -10.51 -5.69 13.63
N VAL A 131 -10.65 -5.78 14.95
CA VAL A 131 -11.37 -4.77 15.75
C VAL A 131 -10.71 -3.40 15.62
N ALA A 132 -9.39 -3.31 15.79
CA ALA A 132 -8.64 -2.07 15.64
C ALA A 132 -8.81 -1.45 14.24
N ASN A 133 -8.68 -2.27 13.19
CA ASN A 133 -8.87 -1.80 11.82
C ASN A 133 -10.30 -1.29 11.57
N ARG A 134 -11.32 -2.03 12.01
CA ARG A 134 -12.72 -1.60 11.87
C ARG A 134 -13.00 -0.31 12.65
N MET A 135 -12.39 -0.14 13.82
CA MET A 135 -12.53 1.09 14.61
C MET A 135 -11.92 2.29 13.88
N LEU A 136 -10.70 2.14 13.33
CA LEU A 136 -10.04 3.20 12.53
C LEU A 136 -10.86 3.55 11.28
N THR A 137 -11.36 2.53 10.58
CA THR A 137 -12.24 2.72 9.42
C THR A 137 -13.54 3.42 9.80
N PHE A 138 -14.17 3.04 10.93
CA PHE A 138 -15.37 3.68 11.44
C PHE A 138 -15.14 5.16 11.79
N MET A 139 -14.03 5.47 12.46
CA MET A 139 -13.64 6.85 12.74
C MET A 139 -13.44 7.67 11.44
N THR A 140 -12.78 7.07 10.43
CA THR A 140 -12.63 7.69 9.12
C THR A 140 -13.99 8.01 8.50
N ASN A 141 -14.92 7.07 8.54
CA ASN A 141 -16.26 7.22 7.99
C ASN A 141 -17.02 8.38 8.65
N ILE A 142 -16.91 8.52 9.98
CA ILE A 142 -17.52 9.65 10.71
C ILE A 142 -16.82 10.97 10.34
N LEU A 143 -15.49 11.03 10.43
CA LEU A 143 -14.75 12.28 10.26
C LEU A 143 -14.86 12.85 8.84
N TYR A 144 -14.97 11.99 7.83
CA TYR A 144 -14.94 12.37 6.42
C TYR A 144 -16.27 12.14 5.70
N ASN A 145 -17.32 11.69 6.41
CA ASN A 145 -18.65 11.41 5.85
C ASN A 145 -18.57 10.47 4.63
N THR A 146 -18.01 9.28 4.83
CA THR A 146 -17.80 8.27 3.79
C THR A 146 -18.21 6.87 4.29
N ILE A 147 -18.18 5.85 3.43
CA ILE A 147 -18.53 4.47 3.75
C ILE A 147 -17.44 3.50 3.28
N LEU A 148 -16.22 3.70 3.75
CA LEU A 148 -15.14 2.73 3.52
C LEU A 148 -15.35 1.48 4.39
N THR A 149 -14.90 0.33 3.87
CA THR A 149 -14.88 -0.95 4.61
C THR A 149 -13.49 -1.29 5.15
N ASP A 150 -12.42 -0.75 4.52
CA ASP A 150 -11.03 -1.05 4.89
C ASP A 150 -10.09 0.13 4.59
N MET A 151 -10.02 1.11 5.48
CA MET A 151 -9.14 2.28 5.34
C MET A 151 -7.65 1.92 5.41
N GLU A 152 -7.29 0.98 6.30
CA GLU A 152 -5.91 0.57 6.60
C GLU A 152 -5.30 -0.38 5.55
N THR A 153 -6.03 -0.74 4.48
CA THR A 153 -5.46 -1.59 3.44
C THR A 153 -4.21 -0.96 2.82
N GLY A 154 -3.12 -1.71 2.72
CA GLY A 154 -1.92 -1.31 1.99
C GLY A 154 -2.11 -1.40 0.47
N TYR A 155 -3.12 -2.15 0.00
CA TYR A 155 -3.34 -2.41 -1.41
C TYR A 155 -4.17 -1.31 -2.06
N LYS A 156 -3.48 -0.27 -2.49
CA LYS A 156 -4.08 0.95 -3.06
C LYS A 156 -3.62 1.15 -4.50
N VAL A 157 -4.56 1.44 -5.38
CA VAL A 157 -4.32 1.79 -6.78
C VAL A 157 -4.92 3.15 -7.05
N PHE A 158 -4.22 4.00 -7.79
CA PHE A 158 -4.71 5.34 -8.08
C PHE A 158 -4.03 5.92 -9.33
N ARG A 159 -4.70 6.88 -9.93
CA ARG A 159 -4.14 7.65 -11.04
C ARG A 159 -3.01 8.54 -10.53
N ARG A 160 -2.00 8.74 -11.35
CA ARG A 160 -0.85 9.60 -11.01
C ARG A 160 -1.25 11.03 -10.64
N ASP A 161 -2.24 11.60 -11.31
CA ASP A 161 -2.70 12.97 -11.05
C ASP A 161 -3.31 13.16 -9.66
N VAL A 162 -3.78 12.09 -9.02
CA VAL A 162 -4.26 12.10 -7.62
C VAL A 162 -3.19 12.60 -6.67
N ILE A 163 -1.91 12.22 -6.91
CA ILE A 163 -0.79 12.61 -6.05
C ILE A 163 -0.04 13.86 -6.55
N GLY A 164 -0.35 14.36 -7.76
CA GLY A 164 0.44 15.40 -8.43
C GLY A 164 0.76 16.63 -7.55
N ASN A 165 -0.22 17.10 -6.77
CA ASN A 165 -0.08 18.21 -5.84
C ASN A 165 -0.25 17.80 -4.37
N MET A 166 -0.13 16.51 -4.07
CA MET A 166 -0.31 16.00 -2.72
C MET A 166 1.05 15.82 -2.02
N VAL A 167 1.29 16.60 -0.99
CA VAL A 167 2.48 16.42 -0.14
C VAL A 167 2.16 15.36 0.91
N ILE A 168 2.69 14.16 0.77
CA ILE A 168 2.63 13.12 1.80
C ILE A 168 3.77 13.35 2.78
N ARG A 169 3.48 13.39 4.09
CA ARG A 169 4.44 13.64 5.16
C ARG A 169 4.71 12.43 6.03
N ALA A 170 3.79 11.48 6.05
CA ALA A 170 3.88 10.24 6.82
C ALA A 170 5.17 9.48 6.52
N ASN A 171 5.80 8.99 7.56
CA ASN A 171 7.01 8.19 7.45
C ASN A 171 6.76 6.71 7.74
N SER A 172 5.77 6.38 8.56
CA SER A 172 5.49 5.03 9.06
C SER A 172 4.14 4.52 8.57
N PHE A 173 3.39 3.83 9.43
CA PHE A 173 2.03 3.32 9.20
C PHE A 173 0.96 4.42 9.29
N ASP A 174 1.33 5.64 9.54
CA ASP A 174 0.49 6.83 9.41
C ASP A 174 0.26 7.25 7.93
N PHE A 175 0.88 6.54 6.98
CA PHE A 175 0.71 6.77 5.54
C PHE A 175 -0.74 6.50 5.09
N GLU A 176 -1.31 5.37 5.44
CA GLU A 176 -2.67 4.98 5.04
C GLU A 176 -3.72 5.99 5.53
N PRO A 177 -3.73 6.42 6.81
CA PRO A 177 -4.61 7.48 7.29
C PRO A 177 -4.39 8.84 6.62
N GLU A 178 -3.13 9.28 6.46
CA GLU A 178 -2.84 10.57 5.79
C GLU A 178 -3.32 10.58 4.35
N PHE A 179 -2.97 9.54 3.59
CA PHE A 179 -3.35 9.40 2.20
C PHE A 179 -4.87 9.41 2.04
N THR A 180 -5.58 8.61 2.85
CA THR A 180 -7.05 8.51 2.82
C THR A 180 -7.69 9.85 3.17
N ALA A 181 -7.24 10.52 4.23
CA ALA A 181 -7.74 11.83 4.62
C ALA A 181 -7.65 12.86 3.49
N LYS A 182 -6.48 12.92 2.83
CA LYS A 182 -6.22 13.88 1.74
C LYS A 182 -7.03 13.58 0.48
N ILE A 183 -7.24 12.32 0.15
CA ILE A 183 -8.08 11.90 -0.98
C ILE A 183 -9.52 12.30 -0.73
N LEU A 184 -10.06 11.98 0.44
CA LEU A 184 -11.44 12.30 0.81
C LEU A 184 -11.69 13.82 0.84
N LYS A 185 -10.75 14.61 1.40
CA LYS A 185 -10.85 16.08 1.38
C LYS A 185 -10.86 16.68 -0.01
N ARG A 186 -10.23 16.04 -0.99
CA ARG A 186 -10.17 16.48 -2.38
C ARG A 186 -11.30 15.92 -3.24
N ASN A 187 -12.24 15.17 -2.63
CA ASN A 187 -13.41 14.59 -3.29
C ASN A 187 -13.06 13.68 -4.48
N TYR A 188 -11.92 12.95 -4.41
CA TYR A 188 -11.64 11.92 -5.39
C TYR A 188 -12.61 10.75 -5.25
N ARG A 189 -12.99 10.16 -6.39
CA ARG A 189 -13.88 9.00 -6.44
C ARG A 189 -13.13 7.75 -6.00
N ILE A 190 -13.46 7.23 -4.82
CA ILE A 190 -12.88 6.02 -4.26
C ILE A 190 -13.81 4.84 -4.54
N PHE A 191 -13.25 3.74 -5.04
CA PHE A 191 -13.93 2.45 -5.12
C PHE A 191 -13.22 1.45 -4.22
N GLU A 192 -13.97 0.49 -3.69
CA GLU A 192 -13.40 -0.65 -3.00
C GLU A 192 -13.66 -1.93 -3.80
N VAL A 193 -12.63 -2.77 -3.90
CA VAL A 193 -12.69 -4.08 -4.57
C VAL A 193 -12.29 -5.15 -3.57
N ALA A 194 -13.03 -6.25 -3.54
CA ALA A 194 -12.70 -7.38 -2.69
C ALA A 194 -11.37 -8.01 -3.14
N ILE A 195 -10.46 -8.25 -2.19
CA ILE A 195 -9.16 -8.87 -2.47
C ILE A 195 -8.95 -10.15 -1.67
N THR A 196 -8.02 -10.97 -2.15
CA THR A 196 -7.50 -12.11 -1.42
C THR A 196 -6.53 -11.65 -0.35
N PHE A 197 -6.72 -12.09 0.89
CA PHE A 197 -5.86 -11.71 2.00
C PHE A 197 -5.38 -12.95 2.76
N ASN A 198 -4.07 -13.10 2.84
CA ASN A 198 -3.40 -14.18 3.54
C ASN A 198 -2.48 -13.64 4.65
N PRO A 199 -3.04 -13.22 5.78
CA PRO A 199 -2.29 -12.53 6.82
C PRO A 199 -1.25 -13.44 7.47
N ARG A 200 -0.11 -12.83 7.81
CA ARG A 200 0.94 -13.42 8.64
C ARG A 200 0.55 -13.34 10.12
N ASP A 201 1.00 -14.31 10.89
CA ASP A 201 0.95 -14.25 12.35
C ASP A 201 2.24 -13.66 12.95
N TYR A 202 2.30 -13.54 14.27
CA TYR A 202 3.47 -12.96 14.94
C TYR A 202 4.74 -13.79 14.76
N THR A 203 4.62 -15.11 14.61
CA THR A 203 5.77 -16.01 14.37
C THR A 203 6.36 -15.80 12.99
N GLN A 204 5.58 -15.28 12.07
CA GLN A 204 5.95 -14.96 10.69
C GLN A 204 6.39 -13.49 10.50
N GLY A 205 6.71 -12.76 11.58
CA GLY A 205 7.32 -11.43 11.51
C GLY A 205 6.36 -10.26 11.32
N LYS A 206 5.13 -10.35 11.82
CA LYS A 206 4.18 -9.21 11.80
C LYS A 206 4.75 -8.02 12.57
N LYS A 207 4.83 -6.87 11.92
CA LYS A 207 5.57 -5.67 12.40
C LYS A 207 4.67 -4.63 13.09
N ILE A 208 3.35 -4.68 12.90
CA ILE A 208 2.39 -3.68 13.41
C ILE A 208 2.24 -3.81 14.93
N LYS A 209 2.35 -2.69 15.64
CA LYS A 209 2.24 -2.56 17.10
C LYS A 209 1.00 -1.77 17.48
N LEU A 210 0.56 -1.91 18.73
CA LEU A 210 -0.59 -1.15 19.25
C LEU A 210 -0.38 0.37 19.17
N TYR A 211 0.85 0.84 19.29
CA TYR A 211 1.21 2.26 19.18
C TYR A 211 0.86 2.83 17.79
N ASP A 212 0.99 2.04 16.73
CA ASP A 212 0.69 2.47 15.36
C ASP A 212 -0.79 2.88 15.22
N ALA A 213 -1.68 2.27 16.01
CA ALA A 213 -3.10 2.65 16.02
C ALA A 213 -3.33 4.07 16.58
N PHE A 214 -2.54 4.49 17.58
CA PHE A 214 -2.62 5.87 18.10
C PHE A 214 -2.10 6.89 17.10
N GLU A 215 -1.02 6.56 16.38
CA GLU A 215 -0.51 7.40 15.28
C GLU A 215 -1.54 7.53 14.16
N ALA A 216 -2.21 6.44 13.80
CA ALA A 216 -3.28 6.45 12.79
C ALA A 216 -4.45 7.35 13.20
N VAL A 217 -4.95 7.24 14.45
CA VAL A 217 -6.00 8.12 14.99
C VAL A 217 -5.57 9.59 14.93
N TRP A 218 -4.36 9.87 15.39
CA TRP A 218 -3.83 11.24 15.37
C TRP A 218 -3.72 11.77 13.93
N ALA A 219 -3.26 10.97 13.00
CA ALA A 219 -3.17 11.36 11.59
C ALA A 219 -4.55 11.68 11.00
N LEU A 220 -5.57 10.84 11.25
CA LEU A 220 -6.95 11.10 10.80
C LEU A 220 -7.50 12.42 11.32
N ILE A 221 -7.32 12.70 12.61
CA ILE A 221 -7.79 13.95 13.22
C ILE A 221 -6.99 15.14 12.67
N LYS A 222 -5.65 15.04 12.66
CA LYS A 222 -4.76 16.10 12.18
C LYS A 222 -5.11 16.51 10.76
N TYR A 223 -5.16 15.53 9.83
CA TYR A 223 -5.37 15.80 8.42
C TYR A 223 -6.84 16.14 8.07
N ARG A 224 -7.77 16.03 9.00
CA ARG A 224 -9.11 16.62 8.87
C ARG A 224 -9.04 18.15 8.82
N PHE A 225 -8.14 18.75 9.59
CA PHE A 225 -8.04 20.21 9.78
C PHE A 225 -6.82 20.84 9.10
N VAL A 226 -5.75 20.08 8.87
CA VAL A 226 -4.49 20.55 8.24
C VAL A 226 -4.31 19.87 6.86
N GLU A 227 -3.59 20.52 5.94
CA GLU A 227 -3.14 19.92 4.67
C GLU A 227 -1.77 19.26 4.78
#